data_c0937e48f14ea3f4802dc5d132ce37b0
#
_entry.id   c0937e48f14ea3f4802dc5d132ce37b0
#
_cell.length_a   1.000
_cell.length_b   1.000
_cell.length_c   1.000
_cell.angle_alpha   90.00
_cell.angle_beta   90.00
_cell.angle_gamma   90.00
#
_symmetry.space_group_name_H-M   'P 1'
#
loop_
_entity.id
_entity.type
_entity.pdbx_description
1 polymer ?
#
loop_
_entity_poly.entity_id
_entity_poly.type
_entity_poly.pdbx_seq_one_letter_code
_entity_poly.pdbx_strand_id
1 'polypeptide(L)'
;QPLISEKAKYYSGAQAISFFLGALASSMAGFIGMFTATKANVRTTLAAKNEGKAQALSVAFFGGSVMGLTVAAMCLLGLGGLFFYFRSSEHVAVIMEGFAMGASLVADFYSVGGGIFTKAADVGVDLVGKVEAGMPEDDP
;
A
#
# COMPACT_ATOMS: atom_id res chain seq x y z
N GLN A 1 -12.28 -10.11 -41.27
CA GLN A 1 -12.23 -10.60 -39.87
C GLN A 1 -10.81 -10.67 -39.25
N PRO A 2 -9.69 -10.75 -39.97
CA PRO A 2 -8.35 -10.77 -39.37
C PRO A 2 -7.98 -9.48 -38.63
N LEU A 3 -8.42 -8.32 -39.09
CA LEU A 3 -8.16 -7.00 -38.46
C LEU A 3 -8.82 -6.83 -37.07
N ILE A 4 -9.96 -7.46 -36.87
CA ILE A 4 -10.66 -7.42 -35.56
C ILE A 4 -9.87 -8.27 -34.55
N SER A 5 -9.34 -9.41 -34.99
CA SER A 5 -8.53 -10.30 -34.14
C SER A 5 -7.19 -9.66 -33.74
N GLU A 6 -6.52 -8.93 -34.62
CA GLU A 6 -5.28 -8.21 -34.30
C GLU A 6 -5.51 -7.05 -33.32
N LYS A 7 -6.56 -6.26 -33.53
CA LYS A 7 -6.91 -5.18 -32.60
C LYS A 7 -7.27 -5.72 -31.23
N ALA A 8 -8.06 -6.78 -31.14
CA ALA A 8 -8.39 -7.42 -29.87
C ALA A 8 -7.15 -7.94 -29.14
N LYS A 9 -6.19 -8.53 -29.85
CA LYS A 9 -4.91 -9.00 -29.30
C LYS A 9 -4.05 -7.85 -28.78
N TYR A 10 -4.02 -6.72 -29.51
CA TYR A 10 -3.29 -5.53 -29.08
C TYR A 10 -3.86 -4.94 -27.78
N TYR A 11 -5.18 -4.80 -27.68
CA TYR A 11 -5.82 -4.26 -26.48
C TYR A 11 -5.70 -5.21 -25.29
N SER A 12 -5.76 -6.51 -25.50
CA SER A 12 -5.51 -7.51 -24.45
C SER A 12 -4.07 -7.43 -23.95
N GLY A 13 -3.09 -7.23 -24.85
CA GLY A 13 -1.70 -7.01 -24.46
C GLY A 13 -1.49 -5.71 -23.67
N ALA A 14 -2.10 -4.61 -24.12
CA ALA A 14 -2.03 -3.33 -23.41
C ALA A 14 -2.66 -3.39 -22.01
N GLN A 15 -3.80 -4.08 -21.86
CA GLN A 15 -4.44 -4.32 -20.57
C GLN A 15 -3.55 -5.15 -19.64
N ALA A 16 -2.92 -6.20 -20.15
CA ALA A 16 -2.00 -7.02 -19.36
C ALA A 16 -0.79 -6.22 -18.87
N ILE A 17 -0.17 -5.42 -19.73
CA ILE A 17 0.94 -4.53 -19.34
C ILE A 17 0.47 -3.53 -18.29
N SER A 18 -0.71 -2.93 -18.47
CA SER A 18 -1.31 -2.00 -17.52
C SER A 18 -1.55 -2.64 -16.15
N PHE A 19 -2.01 -3.89 -16.12
CA PHE A 19 -2.16 -4.68 -14.89
C PHE A 19 -0.81 -4.85 -14.15
N PHE A 20 0.25 -5.23 -14.85
CA PHE A 20 1.57 -5.35 -14.25
C PHE A 20 2.11 -4.02 -13.74
N LEU A 21 1.88 -2.93 -14.46
CA LEU A 21 2.27 -1.59 -14.00
C LEU A 21 1.52 -1.19 -12.73
N GLY A 22 0.22 -1.50 -12.64
CA GLY A 22 -0.57 -1.28 -11.44
C GLY A 22 -0.06 -2.09 -10.24
N ALA A 23 0.23 -3.36 -10.45
CA ALA A 23 0.82 -4.23 -9.43
C ALA A 23 2.18 -3.72 -8.94
N LEU A 24 3.05 -3.29 -9.84
CA LEU A 24 4.35 -2.69 -9.48
C LEU A 24 4.19 -1.39 -8.70
N ALA A 25 3.32 -0.49 -9.16
CA ALA A 25 3.06 0.77 -8.46
C ALA A 25 2.55 0.55 -7.03
N SER A 26 1.60 -0.38 -6.86
CA SER A 26 1.07 -0.76 -5.55
C SER A 26 2.13 -1.40 -4.66
N SER A 27 2.98 -2.29 -5.22
CA SER A 27 4.09 -2.91 -4.48
C SER A 27 5.10 -1.88 -3.98
N MET A 28 5.47 -0.92 -4.83
CA MET A 28 6.39 0.16 -4.46
C MET A 28 5.78 1.07 -3.39
N ALA A 29 4.51 1.45 -3.52
CA ALA A 29 3.82 2.26 -2.52
C ALA A 29 3.74 1.53 -1.17
N GLY A 30 3.41 0.24 -1.16
CA GLY A 30 3.38 -0.59 0.03
C GLY A 30 4.76 -0.72 0.69
N PHE A 31 5.81 -0.93 -0.08
CA PHE A 31 7.18 -0.99 0.43
C PHE A 31 7.60 0.32 1.11
N ILE A 32 7.40 1.46 0.45
CA ILE A 32 7.71 2.80 1.00
C ILE A 32 6.90 3.04 2.28
N GLY A 33 5.61 2.69 2.26
CA GLY A 33 4.72 2.83 3.41
C GLY A 33 5.18 2.03 4.61
N MET A 34 5.47 0.73 4.43
CA MET A 34 5.95 -0.13 5.51
C MET A 34 7.31 0.32 6.06
N PHE A 35 8.24 0.69 5.18
CA PHE A 35 9.55 1.19 5.60
C PHE A 35 9.44 2.48 6.43
N THR A 36 8.54 3.38 6.05
CA THR A 36 8.30 4.62 6.79
C THR A 36 7.59 4.34 8.11
N ALA A 37 6.57 3.47 8.12
CA ALA A 37 5.82 3.11 9.31
C ALA A 37 6.71 2.47 10.39
N THR A 38 7.58 1.54 10.02
CA THR A 38 8.51 0.90 10.98
C THR A 38 9.46 1.90 11.63
N LYS A 39 9.94 2.89 10.88
CA LYS A 39 10.77 3.98 11.44
C LYS A 39 9.96 4.98 12.27
N ALA A 40 8.74 5.27 11.86
CA ALA A 40 7.85 6.19 12.58
C ALA A 40 7.41 5.61 13.92
N ASN A 41 7.15 4.30 14.01
CA ASN A 41 6.72 3.64 15.26
C ASN A 41 7.70 3.86 16.42
N VAL A 42 8.98 3.62 16.21
CA VAL A 42 10.02 3.85 17.24
C VAL A 42 10.06 5.31 17.67
N ARG A 43 9.98 6.24 16.72
CA ARG A 43 10.00 7.69 17.00
C ARG A 43 8.76 8.13 17.75
N THR A 44 7.59 7.59 17.41
CA THR A 44 6.32 7.88 18.09
C THR A 44 6.37 7.43 19.54
N THR A 45 6.90 6.23 19.82
CA THR A 45 7.07 5.71 21.18
C THR A 45 8.02 6.58 22.01
N LEU A 46 9.15 6.97 21.41
CA LEU A 46 10.10 7.88 22.09
C LEU A 46 9.52 9.27 22.36
N ALA A 47 8.78 9.81 21.40
CA ALA A 47 8.09 11.10 21.58
C ALA A 47 7.00 11.02 22.65
N ALA A 48 6.25 9.92 22.71
CA ALA A 48 5.25 9.69 23.75
C ALA A 48 5.87 9.66 25.15
N LYS A 49 7.03 9.02 25.30
CA LYS A 49 7.75 8.91 26.56
C LYS A 49 8.38 10.23 27.01
N ASN A 50 8.99 10.98 26.11
CA ASN A 50 9.84 12.13 26.44
C ASN A 50 9.11 13.47 26.35
N GLU A 51 8.18 13.61 25.39
CA GLU A 51 7.59 14.90 24.99
C GLU A 51 6.06 14.94 25.15
N GLY A 52 5.43 13.78 25.42
CA GLY A 52 4.02 13.65 25.70
C GLY A 52 3.15 13.33 24.46
N LYS A 53 1.84 13.17 24.70
CA LYS A 53 0.86 12.67 23.71
C LYS A 53 0.73 13.53 22.46
N ALA A 54 0.82 14.86 22.59
CA ALA A 54 0.64 15.78 21.47
C ALA A 54 1.77 15.61 20.42
N GLN A 55 3.00 15.48 20.89
CA GLN A 55 4.16 15.30 20.02
C GLN A 55 4.17 13.90 19.40
N ALA A 56 3.82 12.88 20.15
CA ALA A 56 3.65 11.52 19.63
C ALA A 56 2.63 11.47 18.48
N LEU A 57 1.47 12.14 18.65
CA LEU A 57 0.45 12.24 17.62
C LEU A 57 0.97 12.95 16.35
N SER A 58 1.73 14.03 16.53
CA SER A 58 2.35 14.75 15.40
C SER A 58 3.29 13.84 14.61
N VAL A 59 4.18 13.11 15.27
CA VAL A 59 5.13 12.18 14.62
C VAL A 59 4.38 11.07 13.91
N ALA A 60 3.35 10.49 14.53
CA ALA A 60 2.52 9.46 13.92
C ALA A 60 1.78 9.97 12.67
N PHE A 61 1.22 11.19 12.75
CA PHE A 61 0.52 11.83 11.62
C PHE A 61 1.45 12.06 10.43
N PHE A 62 2.64 12.61 10.65
CA PHE A 62 3.61 12.79 9.58
C PHE A 62 4.09 11.46 8.98
N GLY A 63 4.31 10.44 9.81
CA GLY A 63 4.63 9.09 9.34
C GLY A 63 3.55 8.48 8.45
N GLY A 64 2.28 8.61 8.85
CA GLY A 64 1.12 8.15 8.07
C GLY A 64 0.91 8.95 6.78
N SER A 65 1.14 10.27 6.81
CA SER A 65 0.98 11.13 5.64
C SER A 65 1.93 10.78 4.49
N VAL A 66 3.14 10.31 4.78
CA VAL A 66 4.08 9.84 3.75
C VAL A 66 3.46 8.69 2.94
N MET A 67 2.84 7.70 3.60
CA MET A 67 2.19 6.60 2.90
C MET A 67 0.99 7.09 2.08
N GLY A 68 0.11 7.89 2.66
CA GLY A 68 -1.07 8.43 1.98
C GLY A 68 -0.71 9.23 0.73
N LEU A 69 0.27 10.13 0.82
CA LEU A 69 0.74 10.92 -0.31
C LEU A 69 1.44 10.07 -1.38
N THR A 70 2.19 9.04 -0.97
CA THR A 70 2.85 8.11 -1.92
C THR A 70 1.81 7.34 -2.72
N VAL A 71 0.78 6.79 -2.07
CA VAL A 71 -0.31 6.08 -2.75
C VAL A 71 -1.04 7.01 -3.72
N ALA A 72 -1.41 8.21 -3.28
CA ALA A 72 -2.07 9.21 -4.13
C ALA A 72 -1.20 9.59 -5.35
N ALA A 73 0.08 9.84 -5.13
CA ALA A 73 1.01 10.18 -6.20
C ALA A 73 1.16 9.03 -7.21
N MET A 74 1.35 7.79 -6.76
CA MET A 74 1.46 6.62 -7.64
C MET A 74 0.19 6.37 -8.44
N CYS A 75 -0.98 6.58 -7.83
CA CYS A 75 -2.27 6.46 -8.50
C CYS A 75 -2.44 7.53 -9.59
N LEU A 76 -2.17 8.79 -9.26
CA LEU A 76 -2.29 9.90 -10.21
C LEU A 76 -1.29 9.79 -11.36
N LEU A 77 -0.04 9.45 -11.08
CA LEU A 77 0.99 9.27 -12.10
C LEU A 77 0.70 8.05 -12.97
N GLY A 78 0.30 6.93 -12.37
CA GLY A 78 0.00 5.70 -13.10
C GLY A 78 -1.22 5.83 -13.99
N LEU A 79 -2.37 6.17 -13.42
CA LEU A 79 -3.62 6.33 -14.19
C LEU A 79 -3.55 7.55 -15.12
N GLY A 80 -3.01 8.66 -14.65
CA GLY A 80 -2.87 9.88 -15.45
C GLY A 80 -1.94 9.67 -16.64
N GLY A 81 -0.81 8.98 -16.44
CA GLY A 81 0.13 8.63 -17.49
C GLY A 81 -0.49 7.69 -18.54
N LEU A 82 -1.19 6.64 -18.11
CA LEU A 82 -1.92 5.73 -18.99
C LEU A 82 -3.02 6.47 -19.76
N PHE A 83 -3.80 7.31 -19.10
CA PHE A 83 -4.83 8.11 -19.74
C PHE A 83 -4.23 9.03 -20.81
N PHE A 84 -3.15 9.72 -20.49
CA PHE A 84 -2.52 10.64 -21.43
C PHE A 84 -1.96 9.93 -22.67
N TYR A 85 -1.41 8.73 -22.47
CA TYR A 85 -0.85 7.92 -23.55
C TYR A 85 -1.93 7.29 -24.44
N PHE A 86 -3.01 6.78 -23.84
CA PHE A 86 -4.07 6.06 -24.54
C PHE A 86 -5.33 6.89 -24.79
N ARG A 87 -5.34 8.20 -24.54
CA ARG A 87 -6.53 9.07 -24.63
C ARG A 87 -7.24 9.05 -25.99
N SER A 88 -6.50 8.74 -27.06
CA SER A 88 -7.05 8.63 -28.42
C SER A 88 -7.60 7.23 -28.74
N SER A 89 -7.51 6.29 -27.82
CA SER A 89 -8.02 4.92 -28.00
C SER A 89 -9.46 4.81 -27.52
N GLU A 90 -10.28 4.13 -28.28
CA GLU A 90 -11.69 3.82 -27.90
C GLU A 90 -11.76 2.92 -26.65
N HIS A 91 -10.65 2.23 -26.29
CA HIS A 91 -10.61 1.25 -25.20
C HIS A 91 -9.76 1.72 -24.00
N VAL A 92 -9.54 3.02 -23.87
CA VAL A 92 -8.77 3.59 -22.76
C VAL A 92 -9.29 3.16 -21.39
N ALA A 93 -10.60 3.07 -21.22
CA ALA A 93 -11.23 2.63 -19.97
C ALA A 93 -10.83 1.21 -19.57
N VAL A 94 -10.80 0.27 -20.52
CA VAL A 94 -10.42 -1.13 -20.29
C VAL A 94 -8.94 -1.26 -19.91
N ILE A 95 -8.08 -0.44 -20.52
CA ILE A 95 -6.64 -0.40 -20.19
C ILE A 95 -6.43 0.15 -18.77
N MET A 96 -7.14 1.22 -18.41
CA MET A 96 -7.10 1.80 -17.05
C MET A 96 -7.65 0.85 -15.99
N GLU A 97 -8.70 0.09 -16.32
CA GLU A 97 -9.24 -0.96 -15.44
C GLU A 97 -8.19 -2.04 -15.15
N GLY A 98 -7.39 -2.43 -16.15
CA GLY A 98 -6.25 -3.33 -15.94
C GLY A 98 -5.29 -2.83 -14.85
N PHE A 99 -4.90 -1.55 -14.90
CA PHE A 99 -4.05 -0.94 -13.88
C PHE A 99 -4.70 -0.99 -12.48
N ALA A 100 -5.97 -0.61 -12.39
CA ALA A 100 -6.70 -0.61 -11.12
C ALA A 100 -6.81 -2.02 -10.53
N MET A 101 -7.11 -3.02 -11.35
CA MET A 101 -7.16 -4.43 -10.92
C MET A 101 -5.79 -4.93 -10.41
N GLY A 102 -4.70 -4.61 -11.12
CA GLY A 102 -3.36 -4.99 -10.69
C GLY A 102 -2.97 -4.35 -9.36
N ALA A 103 -3.26 -3.07 -9.18
CA ALA A 103 -3.00 -2.35 -7.94
C ALA A 103 -3.84 -2.88 -6.77
N SER A 104 -5.13 -3.16 -7.00
CA SER A 104 -6.04 -3.70 -5.98
C SER A 104 -5.63 -5.09 -5.52
N LEU A 105 -5.25 -5.98 -6.45
CA LEU A 105 -4.82 -7.33 -6.12
C LEU A 105 -3.64 -7.32 -5.14
N VAL A 106 -2.64 -6.49 -5.39
CA VAL A 106 -1.48 -6.36 -4.50
C VAL A 106 -1.88 -5.76 -3.15
N ALA A 107 -2.75 -4.75 -3.14
CA ALA A 107 -3.24 -4.14 -1.91
C ALA A 107 -4.01 -5.15 -1.04
N ASP A 108 -4.80 -6.05 -1.63
CA ASP A 108 -5.50 -7.12 -0.93
C ASP A 108 -4.51 -8.09 -0.28
N PHE A 109 -3.46 -8.49 -0.98
CA PHE A 109 -2.40 -9.33 -0.41
C PHE A 109 -1.69 -8.64 0.77
N TYR A 110 -1.39 -7.35 0.66
CA TYR A 110 -0.82 -6.59 1.77
C TYR A 110 -1.77 -6.50 2.97
N SER A 111 -3.06 -6.31 2.74
CA SER A 111 -4.07 -6.23 3.80
C SER A 111 -4.23 -7.55 4.54
N VAL A 112 -4.35 -8.66 3.81
CA VAL A 112 -4.51 -9.99 4.40
C VAL A 112 -3.21 -10.44 5.09
N GLY A 113 -2.07 -10.33 4.40
CA GLY A 113 -0.76 -10.70 4.95
C GLY A 113 -0.39 -9.84 6.16
N GLY A 114 -0.57 -8.53 6.06
CA GLY A 114 -0.33 -7.60 7.16
C GLY A 114 -1.19 -7.89 8.39
N GLY A 115 -2.48 -8.19 8.19
CA GLY A 115 -3.40 -8.57 9.27
C GLY A 115 -2.97 -9.85 10.00
N ILE A 116 -2.46 -10.84 9.27
CA ILE A 116 -1.94 -12.08 9.85
C ILE A 116 -0.68 -11.78 10.70
N PHE A 117 0.26 -11.00 10.16
CA PHE A 117 1.51 -10.66 10.87
C PHE A 117 1.25 -9.81 12.11
N THR A 118 0.38 -8.80 12.04
CA THR A 118 0.04 -7.97 13.20
C THR A 118 -0.61 -8.79 14.30
N LYS A 119 -1.52 -9.69 13.94
CA LYS A 119 -2.16 -10.55 14.94
C LYS A 119 -1.20 -11.54 15.58
N ALA A 120 -0.28 -12.10 14.82
CA ALA A 120 0.78 -12.95 15.35
C ALA A 120 1.71 -12.18 16.30
N ALA A 121 2.05 -10.93 15.98
CA ALA A 121 2.85 -10.06 16.83
C ALA A 121 2.13 -9.73 18.15
N ASP A 122 0.83 -9.37 18.11
CA ASP A 122 0.02 -9.12 19.31
C ASP A 122 0.03 -10.32 20.25
N VAL A 123 -0.26 -11.51 19.71
CA VAL A 123 -0.25 -12.75 20.51
C VAL A 123 1.14 -13.05 21.08
N GLY A 124 2.19 -12.80 20.29
CA GLY A 124 3.58 -12.98 20.74
C GLY A 124 3.96 -12.05 21.88
N VAL A 125 3.62 -10.77 21.77
CA VAL A 125 3.88 -9.77 22.83
C VAL A 125 3.10 -10.09 24.09
N ASP A 126 1.82 -10.48 23.97
CA ASP A 126 1.01 -10.89 25.11
C ASP A 126 1.61 -12.10 25.86
N LEU A 127 2.06 -13.12 25.12
CA LEU A 127 2.66 -14.29 25.72
C LEU A 127 3.99 -13.96 26.43
N VAL A 128 4.89 -13.25 25.79
CA VAL A 128 6.19 -12.87 26.36
C VAL A 128 6.00 -11.92 27.53
N GLY A 129 5.14 -10.89 27.38
CA GLY A 129 4.88 -9.92 28.45
C GLY A 129 4.28 -10.56 29.69
N LYS A 130 3.28 -11.40 29.54
CA LYS A 130 2.57 -12.02 30.66
C LYS A 130 3.35 -13.20 31.28
N VAL A 131 3.92 -14.07 30.46
CA VAL A 131 4.52 -15.34 30.90
C VAL A 131 5.99 -15.17 31.32
N GLU A 132 6.78 -14.42 30.55
CA GLU A 132 8.21 -14.26 30.83
C GLU A 132 8.53 -13.00 31.64
N ALA A 133 7.89 -11.88 31.34
CA ALA A 133 8.15 -10.61 32.03
C ALA A 133 7.24 -10.36 33.25
N GLY A 134 6.17 -11.14 33.41
CA GLY A 134 5.23 -11.01 34.53
C GLY A 134 4.50 -9.67 34.56
N MET A 135 4.33 -9.02 33.42
CA MET A 135 3.64 -7.73 33.30
C MET A 135 2.14 -7.91 33.45
N PRO A 136 1.45 -7.01 34.17
CA PRO A 136 -0.03 -7.01 34.22
C PRO A 136 -0.62 -6.73 32.82
N GLU A 137 -1.85 -7.17 32.60
CA GLU A 137 -2.53 -7.11 31.30
C GLU A 137 -2.69 -5.68 30.73
N ASP A 138 -2.77 -4.68 31.62
CA ASP A 138 -2.98 -3.26 31.29
C ASP A 138 -1.83 -2.37 31.80
N ASP A 139 -0.60 -2.84 31.75
CA ASP A 139 0.55 -2.02 32.14
C ASP A 139 0.75 -0.86 31.15
N PRO A 140 0.74 0.44 31.59
CA PRO A 140 0.75 1.60 30.71
C PRO A 140 2.09 1.84 29.98
#